data_336ead33056e16053065d8c9c5fa3118
#
_entry.id   336ead33056e16053065d8c9c5fa3118
#
_cell.length_a   1.000
_cell.length_b   1.000
_cell.length_c   1.000
_cell.angle_alpha   90.00
_cell.angle_beta   90.00
_cell.angle_gamma   90.00
#
_symmetry.space_group_name_H-M   'P 1'
#
loop_
_entity.id
_entity.type
_entity.pdbx_description
1 polymer ?
#
loop_
_entity_poly.entity_id
_entity_poly.type
_entity_poly.pdbx_seq_one_letter_code
_entity_poly.pdbx_strand_id
1 'polypeptide(L)'
;MNASRFPLPFVICAAVPLTAQIPQLPDSTGWGVHVLALARAPDSAIWAGTYGQGIFVLRPHATAWEHISESDDTSKHTISWDFVHAFAFGPKGQVWYGTVGNGWGLSLDNGKTWKNWQFRELGPEWQYVAPNGIATRGDTTYIATADGLKITGDDGKTWLVVTDSMGRTTAKDSVIGRIRNQYLLAIIVGDGGNMWVSELTGIAHSPDGGRTWHEGFVRPPCRGVGCANRARAFRGDPGEPLWVATEDLAYQFAPQFGGWKSLIPDSLVARLPPDTSEFVADTVIPADPADCGNGMRVFDGPCPEPHPRRGAPWAPRPAGLQHTWFRRPIALADQPYIDQTYRFGSTMGGNFQAHQGVEFNNPDGTPVHAIGDGIVVYSGKAEAGANTVAIRHDKELNGQYLFSVYYHNSKLLAKVGDRVKAGDVISLVGNTGRATNDHLHLEVHVAPTTDSEKIVDPEVRYPPFNVNPELWIEPMPGTGVVAGQVWDSKGQPVQQARIYGLVKPEPQETPLSYVETYGPKNHQDPAYHEHFAIGDVPKGEYAVGVEIEGKKVYRNIIVQPGKLTWVEFRPDAH
;
A
#
# COMPACT_ATOMS: atom_id res chain seq x y z
N MET A 1 10.08 70.41 55.28
CA MET A 1 9.04 69.37 55.33
C MET A 1 9.17 68.51 54.11
N ASN A 2 9.89 67.38 54.26
CA ASN A 2 10.17 66.44 53.18
C ASN A 2 9.15 65.30 53.22
N ALA A 3 8.37 65.14 52.15
CA ALA A 3 7.48 64.02 51.96
C ALA A 3 8.21 62.94 51.15
N SER A 4 8.59 61.87 51.81
CA SER A 4 9.16 60.66 51.19
C SER A 4 8.07 59.88 50.47
N ARG A 5 8.22 59.69 49.16
CA ARG A 5 7.42 58.78 48.36
C ARG A 5 8.08 57.37 48.37
N PHE A 6 7.37 56.37 48.90
CA PHE A 6 7.70 54.97 48.75
C PHE A 6 7.21 54.48 47.38
N PRO A 7 8.02 53.73 46.60
CA PRO A 7 7.53 53.09 45.40
C PRO A 7 6.85 51.74 45.76
N LEU A 8 5.64 51.55 45.28
CA LEU A 8 4.96 50.25 45.29
C LEU A 8 5.66 49.30 44.30
N PRO A 9 5.90 48.05 44.68
CA PRO A 9 6.43 47.07 43.74
C PRO A 9 5.32 46.62 42.77
N PHE A 10 5.56 46.86 41.47
CA PHE A 10 4.79 46.24 40.40
C PHE A 10 5.13 44.75 40.36
N VAL A 11 4.21 43.92 40.81
CA VAL A 11 4.27 42.47 40.55
C VAL A 11 3.80 42.24 39.11
N ILE A 12 4.73 42.05 38.20
CA ILE A 12 4.44 41.53 36.87
C ILE A 12 4.14 40.05 37.02
N CYS A 13 2.88 39.67 37.09
CA CYS A 13 2.44 38.31 36.84
C CYS A 13 2.66 38.03 35.34
N ALA A 14 3.80 37.46 35.01
CA ALA A 14 3.98 36.83 33.71
C ALA A 14 3.03 35.63 33.62
N ALA A 15 1.90 35.81 32.95
CA ALA A 15 1.05 34.71 32.54
C ALA A 15 1.87 33.90 31.52
N VAL A 16 2.49 32.82 31.97
CA VAL A 16 3.03 31.79 31.07
C VAL A 16 1.82 31.19 30.36
N PRO A 17 1.71 31.28 29.04
CA PRO A 17 0.64 30.58 28.36
C PRO A 17 0.84 29.08 28.64
N LEU A 18 -0.09 28.46 29.35
CA LEU A 18 -0.22 27.01 29.37
C LEU A 18 -0.54 26.62 27.92
N THR A 19 0.48 26.31 27.15
CA THR A 19 0.31 25.54 25.91
C THR A 19 -0.22 24.18 26.37
N ALA A 20 -1.51 23.95 26.15
CA ALA A 20 -2.11 22.64 26.40
C ALA A 20 -1.33 21.64 25.55
N GLN A 21 -0.54 20.82 26.21
CA GLN A 21 0.25 19.78 25.54
C GLN A 21 -0.74 18.73 25.03
N ILE A 22 -0.72 18.45 23.73
CA ILE A 22 -1.52 17.37 23.15
C ILE A 22 -1.09 16.07 23.83
N PRO A 23 -2.03 15.31 24.44
CA PRO A 23 -1.69 14.05 25.08
C PRO A 23 -1.11 13.06 24.06
N GLN A 24 -0.20 12.22 24.50
CA GLN A 24 0.34 11.15 23.67
C GLN A 24 -0.80 10.21 23.25
N LEU A 25 -0.77 9.72 22.00
CA LEU A 25 -1.68 8.71 21.53
C LEU A 25 -1.48 7.42 22.32
N PRO A 26 -2.56 6.81 22.84
CA PRO A 26 -2.45 5.53 23.53
C PRO A 26 -2.04 4.43 22.54
N ASP A 27 -1.02 3.68 22.92
CA ASP A 27 -0.57 2.52 22.18
C ASP A 27 -0.99 1.25 22.92
N SER A 28 -2.06 0.61 22.44
CA SER A 28 -2.57 -0.64 23.02
C SER A 28 -1.79 -1.88 22.58
N THR A 29 -0.93 -1.73 21.56
CA THR A 29 -0.22 -2.84 20.93
C THR A 29 1.24 -2.95 21.38
N GLY A 30 1.82 -1.89 21.95
CA GLY A 30 3.24 -1.82 22.29
C GLY A 30 4.17 -1.65 21.06
N TRP A 31 3.62 -1.48 19.85
CA TRP A 31 4.40 -1.38 18.60
C TRP A 31 4.53 0.04 18.08
N GLY A 32 3.99 1.00 18.80
CA GLY A 32 3.89 2.38 18.40
C GLY A 32 2.63 2.66 17.58
N VAL A 33 2.19 3.90 17.60
CA VAL A 33 1.03 4.37 16.84
C VAL A 33 1.51 5.06 15.58
N HIS A 34 1.23 4.48 14.42
CA HIS A 34 1.52 5.08 13.13
C HIS A 34 0.33 5.91 12.66
N VAL A 35 0.45 7.23 12.70
CA VAL A 35 -0.59 8.14 12.23
C VAL A 35 -0.49 8.28 10.71
N LEU A 36 -1.57 7.92 10.01
CA LEU A 36 -1.70 8.04 8.55
C LEU A 36 -2.39 9.33 8.13
N ALA A 37 -3.34 9.83 8.94
CA ALA A 37 -4.03 11.08 8.70
C ALA A 37 -4.22 11.85 10.00
N LEU A 38 -4.07 13.17 9.93
CA LEU A 38 -4.35 14.07 11.02
C LEU A 38 -5.21 15.22 10.50
N ALA A 39 -6.38 15.43 11.13
CA ALA A 39 -7.31 16.44 10.70
C ALA A 39 -7.92 17.18 11.89
N ARG A 40 -8.22 18.46 11.71
CA ARG A 40 -8.93 19.28 12.68
C ARG A 40 -10.35 19.52 12.21
N ALA A 41 -11.31 19.06 12.99
CA ALA A 41 -12.72 19.28 12.72
C ALA A 41 -13.15 20.74 12.98
N PRO A 42 -14.28 21.19 12.42
CA PRO A 42 -14.80 22.55 12.64
C PRO A 42 -15.06 22.86 14.12
N ASP A 43 -15.39 21.88 14.94
CA ASP A 43 -15.57 22.00 16.40
C ASP A 43 -14.24 22.04 17.17
N SER A 44 -13.12 22.06 16.46
CA SER A 44 -11.74 22.04 16.97
C SER A 44 -11.27 20.70 17.52
N ALA A 45 -12.05 19.63 17.44
CA ALA A 45 -11.56 18.27 17.74
C ALA A 45 -10.44 17.88 16.78
N ILE A 46 -9.45 17.13 17.29
CA ILE A 46 -8.37 16.57 16.48
C ILE A 46 -8.68 15.09 16.22
N TRP A 47 -8.66 14.72 14.97
CA TRP A 47 -8.91 13.35 14.50
C TRP A 47 -7.61 12.76 13.94
N ALA A 48 -7.20 11.63 14.45
CA ALA A 48 -6.02 10.91 13.99
C ALA A 48 -6.45 9.54 13.48
N GLY A 49 -6.25 9.30 12.20
CA GLY A 49 -6.41 7.98 11.58
C GLY A 49 -5.08 7.24 11.59
N THR A 50 -5.10 5.96 11.83
CA THR A 50 -3.90 5.18 12.12
C THR A 50 -3.76 3.96 11.21
N TYR A 51 -2.59 3.37 11.26
CA TYR A 51 -2.29 2.08 10.63
C TYR A 51 -2.67 0.94 11.59
N GLY A 52 -3.86 0.39 11.41
CA GLY A 52 -4.33 -0.79 12.14
C GLY A 52 -4.73 -0.58 13.60
N GLN A 53 -4.94 0.69 14.03
CA GLN A 53 -5.46 1.00 15.36
C GLN A 53 -6.67 1.97 15.28
N GLY A 54 -7.36 2.03 14.15
CA GLY A 54 -8.57 2.82 13.96
C GLY A 54 -8.37 4.32 14.04
N ILE A 55 -9.31 5.00 14.65
CA ILE A 55 -9.38 6.44 14.77
C ILE A 55 -9.25 6.84 16.24
N PHE A 56 -8.40 7.83 16.51
CA PHE A 56 -8.35 8.53 17.79
C PHE A 56 -8.89 9.92 17.65
N VAL A 57 -9.73 10.36 18.60
CA VAL A 57 -10.35 11.68 18.61
C VAL A 57 -10.03 12.40 19.91
N LEU A 58 -9.36 13.54 19.82
CA LEU A 58 -9.17 14.44 20.96
C LEU A 58 -10.18 15.58 20.88
N ARG A 59 -11.19 15.52 21.74
CA ARG A 59 -12.22 16.56 21.82
C ARG A 59 -11.66 17.85 22.41
N PRO A 60 -12.25 19.03 22.13
CA PRO A 60 -11.86 20.29 22.77
C PRO A 60 -11.85 20.16 24.29
N HIS A 61 -10.76 20.59 24.91
CA HIS A 61 -10.56 20.54 26.37
C HIS A 61 -10.46 19.14 26.99
N ALA A 62 -10.51 18.06 26.20
CA ALA A 62 -10.27 16.71 26.70
C ALA A 62 -8.77 16.50 27.02
N THR A 63 -8.50 15.69 28.03
CA THR A 63 -7.15 15.30 28.47
C THR A 63 -6.76 13.91 28.01
N ALA A 64 -7.67 13.19 27.35
CA ALA A 64 -7.47 11.86 26.82
C ALA A 64 -8.11 11.71 25.45
N TRP A 65 -7.57 10.82 24.64
CA TRP A 65 -8.12 10.45 23.34
C TRP A 65 -9.28 9.46 23.50
N GLU A 66 -10.35 9.70 22.74
CA GLU A 66 -11.36 8.68 22.47
C GLU A 66 -10.85 7.75 21.39
N HIS A 67 -11.17 6.47 21.46
CA HIS A 67 -10.76 5.46 20.50
C HIS A 67 -11.97 4.87 19.78
N ILE A 68 -11.92 4.81 18.45
CA ILE A 68 -12.93 4.23 17.57
C ILE A 68 -12.22 3.19 16.71
N SER A 69 -12.63 1.93 16.84
CA SER A 69 -12.08 0.80 16.07
C SER A 69 -13.19 -0.02 15.41
N GLU A 70 -12.82 -0.83 14.45
CA GLU A 70 -13.72 -1.80 13.85
C GLU A 70 -14.24 -2.81 14.89
N SER A 71 -15.33 -3.48 14.56
CA SER A 71 -15.92 -4.51 15.41
C SER A 71 -16.67 -5.53 14.57
N ASP A 72 -16.47 -6.82 14.88
CA ASP A 72 -17.24 -7.93 14.33
C ASP A 72 -18.72 -7.86 14.71
N ASP A 73 -19.05 -7.11 15.76
CA ASP A 73 -20.41 -6.85 16.18
C ASP A 73 -21.02 -5.71 15.36
N THR A 74 -21.70 -6.07 14.28
CA THR A 74 -22.34 -5.11 13.35
C THR A 74 -23.40 -4.22 14.03
N SER A 75 -23.94 -4.62 15.19
CA SER A 75 -24.90 -3.80 15.94
C SER A 75 -24.27 -2.55 16.56
N LYS A 76 -22.96 -2.52 16.67
CA LYS A 76 -22.22 -1.33 17.17
C LYS A 76 -22.12 -0.21 16.15
N HIS A 77 -22.39 -0.51 14.86
CA HIS A 77 -22.30 0.49 13.78
C HIS A 77 -21.01 1.31 13.82
N THR A 78 -19.87 0.65 14.03
CA THR A 78 -18.55 1.29 14.08
C THR A 78 -17.93 1.42 12.68
N ILE A 79 -16.68 1.89 12.60
CA ILE A 79 -15.94 1.98 11.33
C ILE A 79 -15.75 0.58 10.71
N SER A 80 -15.62 0.54 9.37
CA SER A 80 -15.44 -0.72 8.65
C SER A 80 -14.04 -1.30 8.82
N TRP A 81 -13.09 -0.48 9.29
CA TRP A 81 -11.70 -0.85 9.27
C TRP A 81 -10.74 0.09 10.00
N ASP A 82 -9.68 -0.47 10.58
CA ASP A 82 -8.73 0.24 11.46
C ASP A 82 -7.58 0.97 10.72
N PHE A 83 -7.54 0.90 9.37
CA PHE A 83 -6.49 1.55 8.57
C PHE A 83 -7.01 2.83 7.91
N VAL A 84 -7.08 3.90 8.67
CA VAL A 84 -7.72 5.14 8.27
C VAL A 84 -6.69 6.20 7.88
N HIS A 85 -6.77 6.73 6.64
CA HIS A 85 -5.83 7.72 6.15
C HIS A 85 -6.46 8.96 5.46
N ALA A 86 -7.75 9.11 5.55
CA ALA A 86 -8.42 10.30 5.05
C ALA A 86 -9.57 10.71 5.97
N PHE A 87 -9.76 12.03 6.12
CA PHE A 87 -10.92 12.64 6.78
C PHE A 87 -11.45 13.83 6.00
N ALA A 88 -12.76 14.04 6.07
CA ALA A 88 -13.38 15.30 5.71
C ALA A 88 -14.58 15.59 6.62
N PHE A 89 -14.90 16.86 6.77
CA PHE A 89 -15.96 17.32 7.65
C PHE A 89 -16.96 18.18 6.85
N GLY A 90 -18.21 17.76 6.87
CA GLY A 90 -19.29 18.48 6.21
C GLY A 90 -19.91 19.58 7.09
N PRO A 91 -20.65 20.54 6.48
CA PRO A 91 -21.19 21.68 7.17
C PRO A 91 -22.32 21.36 8.17
N LYS A 92 -22.91 20.18 8.08
CA LYS A 92 -23.97 19.70 8.97
C LYS A 92 -23.44 18.76 10.07
N GLY A 93 -22.12 18.75 10.31
CA GLY A 93 -21.48 17.87 11.28
C GLY A 93 -21.18 16.47 10.76
N GLN A 94 -21.25 16.26 9.43
CA GLN A 94 -20.82 15.01 8.82
C GLN A 94 -19.33 14.80 9.07
N VAL A 95 -18.95 13.59 9.43
CA VAL A 95 -17.56 13.13 9.48
C VAL A 95 -17.40 11.99 8.50
N TRP A 96 -16.58 12.21 7.48
CA TRP A 96 -16.20 11.19 6.52
C TRP A 96 -14.81 10.66 6.86
N TYR A 97 -14.62 9.35 6.74
CA TYR A 97 -13.30 8.74 6.77
C TYR A 97 -13.07 7.88 5.53
N GLY A 98 -11.81 7.70 5.18
CA GLY A 98 -11.39 6.83 4.08
C GLY A 98 -10.26 5.90 4.51
N THR A 99 -10.28 4.69 3.97
CA THR A 99 -9.36 3.62 4.32
C THR A 99 -8.37 3.32 3.20
N VAL A 100 -7.32 2.60 3.55
CA VAL A 100 -6.28 2.17 2.61
C VAL A 100 -6.82 1.17 1.57
N GLY A 101 -7.91 0.45 1.84
CA GLY A 101 -8.40 -0.57 0.91
C GLY A 101 -9.81 -1.11 1.15
N ASN A 102 -10.48 -0.71 2.23
CA ASN A 102 -11.84 -1.17 2.54
C ASN A 102 -12.89 -0.04 2.47
N GLY A 103 -12.76 0.81 1.45
CA GLY A 103 -13.72 1.85 1.18
C GLY A 103 -13.69 3.01 2.16
N TRP A 104 -14.87 3.53 2.50
CA TRP A 104 -15.05 4.74 3.29
C TRP A 104 -16.32 4.68 4.13
N GLY A 105 -16.45 5.61 5.05
CA GLY A 105 -17.65 5.72 5.89
C GLY A 105 -18.04 7.14 6.25
N LEU A 106 -19.25 7.27 6.73
CA LEU A 106 -19.88 8.51 7.15
C LEU A 106 -20.50 8.37 8.54
N SER A 107 -20.18 9.29 9.41
CA SER A 107 -20.89 9.52 10.67
C SER A 107 -21.69 10.83 10.58
N LEU A 108 -22.94 10.80 11.06
CA LEU A 108 -23.82 11.97 11.21
C LEU A 108 -23.98 12.41 12.66
N ASP A 109 -23.31 11.74 13.58
CA ASP A 109 -23.41 11.94 15.03
C ASP A 109 -22.04 12.14 15.71
N ASN A 110 -21.12 12.74 14.94
CA ASN A 110 -19.77 13.09 15.40
C ASN A 110 -18.92 11.88 15.83
N GLY A 111 -19.03 10.77 15.09
CA GLY A 111 -18.19 9.59 15.26
C GLY A 111 -18.74 8.51 16.19
N LYS A 112 -19.98 8.64 16.65
CA LYS A 112 -20.60 7.62 17.53
C LYS A 112 -21.08 6.41 16.75
N THR A 113 -21.70 6.64 15.58
CA THR A 113 -22.13 5.58 14.68
C THR A 113 -21.72 5.89 13.24
N TRP A 114 -21.54 4.84 12.45
CA TRP A 114 -21.02 4.93 11.10
C TRP A 114 -21.87 4.15 10.11
N LYS A 115 -22.07 4.71 8.93
CA LYS A 115 -22.53 4.03 7.74
C LYS A 115 -21.31 3.83 6.84
N ASN A 116 -21.04 2.60 6.45
CA ASN A 116 -19.87 2.24 5.67
C ASN A 116 -20.25 1.79 4.25
N TRP A 117 -19.36 2.07 3.31
CA TRP A 117 -19.34 1.50 1.97
C TRP A 117 -18.06 0.70 1.89
N GLN A 118 -18.22 -0.61 1.98
CA GLN A 118 -17.13 -1.55 2.09
C GLN A 118 -16.83 -2.21 0.75
N PHE A 119 -15.69 -2.87 0.69
CA PHE A 119 -15.26 -3.69 -0.42
C PHE A 119 -16.37 -4.60 -1.00
N ARG A 120 -17.11 -5.30 -0.17
CA ARG A 120 -18.19 -6.21 -0.62
C ARG A 120 -19.34 -5.50 -1.31
N GLU A 121 -19.62 -4.27 -0.94
CA GLU A 121 -20.72 -3.48 -1.54
C GLU A 121 -20.29 -2.77 -2.81
N LEU A 122 -19.00 -2.46 -2.92
CA LEU A 122 -18.42 -1.69 -4.02
C LEU A 122 -17.87 -2.59 -5.13
N GLY A 123 -17.72 -3.89 -4.87
CA GLY A 123 -17.21 -4.86 -5.81
C GLY A 123 -16.00 -5.65 -5.29
N PRO A 124 -15.45 -6.59 -6.06
CA PRO A 124 -14.37 -7.45 -5.63
C PRO A 124 -12.98 -6.77 -5.69
N GLU A 125 -12.93 -5.49 -5.93
CA GLU A 125 -11.70 -4.74 -6.12
C GLU A 125 -11.30 -3.96 -4.89
N TRP A 126 -10.00 -3.71 -4.77
CA TRP A 126 -9.44 -2.94 -3.68
C TRP A 126 -9.98 -1.51 -3.66
N GLN A 127 -10.76 -1.18 -2.66
CA GLN A 127 -11.44 0.11 -2.52
C GLN A 127 -10.57 1.12 -1.77
N TYR A 128 -9.44 1.41 -2.37
CA TYR A 128 -8.50 2.40 -1.86
C TYR A 128 -9.08 3.82 -1.99
N VAL A 129 -9.04 4.57 -0.90
CA VAL A 129 -9.25 6.02 -0.91
C VAL A 129 -7.86 6.68 -0.92
N ALA A 130 -7.64 7.70 -1.71
CA ALA A 130 -6.36 8.41 -1.72
C ALA A 130 -6.04 9.01 -0.34
N PRO A 131 -4.78 9.07 0.11
CA PRO A 131 -4.42 9.75 1.36
C PRO A 131 -4.95 11.19 1.37
N ASN A 132 -5.72 11.55 2.41
CA ASN A 132 -6.45 12.83 2.46
C ASN A 132 -7.35 13.07 1.23
N GLY A 133 -7.80 12.00 0.57
CA GLY A 133 -8.53 12.03 -0.70
C GLY A 133 -10.02 12.29 -0.57
N ILE A 134 -10.50 12.82 0.54
CA ILE A 134 -11.88 13.21 0.73
C ILE A 134 -11.97 14.72 0.89
N ALA A 135 -12.84 15.36 0.10
CA ALA A 135 -13.11 16.79 0.18
C ALA A 135 -14.61 17.06 0.26
N THR A 136 -15.00 18.06 1.05
CA THR A 136 -16.38 18.51 1.14
C THR A 136 -16.51 19.97 0.72
N ARG A 137 -17.55 20.30 -0.05
CA ARG A 137 -17.91 21.66 -0.43
C ARG A 137 -19.43 21.81 -0.41
N GLY A 138 -19.93 22.69 0.45
CA GLY A 138 -21.37 22.73 0.73
C GLY A 138 -21.88 21.34 1.15
N ASP A 139 -22.96 20.88 0.55
CA ASP A 139 -23.54 19.55 0.82
C ASP A 139 -22.89 18.43 -0.04
N THR A 140 -21.90 18.74 -0.87
CA THR A 140 -21.29 17.76 -1.77
C THR A 140 -19.98 17.24 -1.19
N THR A 141 -19.84 15.92 -1.22
CA THR A 141 -18.62 15.21 -0.84
C THR A 141 -18.01 14.54 -2.06
N TYR A 142 -16.71 14.64 -2.20
CA TYR A 142 -15.88 14.11 -3.27
C TYR A 142 -14.86 13.14 -2.65
N ILE A 143 -14.76 11.93 -3.19
CA ILE A 143 -13.86 10.88 -2.70
C ILE A 143 -12.99 10.41 -3.85
N ALA A 144 -11.70 10.68 -3.79
CA ALA A 144 -10.72 10.22 -4.75
C ALA A 144 -10.31 8.78 -4.41
N THR A 145 -10.49 7.87 -5.35
CA THR A 145 -10.27 6.43 -5.15
C THR A 145 -9.37 5.83 -6.25
N ALA A 146 -8.99 4.57 -6.09
CA ALA A 146 -8.34 3.82 -7.16
C ALA A 146 -9.27 3.58 -8.36
N ASP A 147 -10.60 3.66 -8.16
CA ASP A 147 -11.63 3.49 -9.18
C ASP A 147 -12.32 4.81 -9.56
N GLY A 148 -11.55 5.89 -9.65
CA GLY A 148 -12.05 7.19 -10.03
C GLY A 148 -12.53 8.05 -8.86
N LEU A 149 -13.26 9.10 -9.21
CA LEU A 149 -13.83 10.06 -8.27
C LEU A 149 -15.28 9.69 -7.98
N LYS A 150 -15.61 9.49 -6.71
CA LYS A 150 -16.98 9.27 -6.24
C LYS A 150 -17.52 10.58 -5.67
N ILE A 151 -18.73 10.96 -6.06
CA ILE A 151 -19.34 12.25 -5.69
C ILE A 151 -20.74 11.99 -5.16
N THR A 152 -21.07 12.56 -4.01
CA THR A 152 -22.41 12.50 -3.44
C THR A 152 -22.85 13.86 -2.91
N GLY A 153 -24.12 14.22 -3.11
CA GLY A 153 -24.75 15.40 -2.55
C GLY A 153 -25.85 15.09 -1.53
N ASP A 154 -26.02 13.82 -1.16
CA ASP A 154 -27.13 13.32 -0.35
C ASP A 154 -26.68 12.30 0.72
N ASP A 155 -25.48 12.51 1.26
CA ASP A 155 -24.89 11.67 2.29
C ASP A 155 -24.76 10.19 1.86
N GLY A 156 -24.37 9.98 0.59
CA GLY A 156 -24.10 8.66 0.02
C GLY A 156 -25.33 7.80 -0.25
N LYS A 157 -26.50 8.41 -0.49
CA LYS A 157 -27.68 7.68 -0.98
C LYS A 157 -27.56 7.42 -2.47
N THR A 158 -27.01 8.39 -3.21
CA THR A 158 -26.69 8.27 -4.63
C THR A 158 -25.23 8.71 -4.90
N TRP A 159 -24.63 8.12 -5.93
CA TRP A 159 -23.26 8.39 -6.34
C TRP A 159 -23.20 8.81 -7.81
N LEU A 160 -22.48 9.92 -8.05
CA LEU A 160 -22.00 10.31 -9.36
C LEU A 160 -20.54 9.91 -9.46
N VAL A 161 -20.12 9.41 -10.61
CA VAL A 161 -18.78 8.83 -10.78
C VAL A 161 -18.06 9.47 -11.97
N VAL A 162 -16.80 9.79 -11.76
CA VAL A 162 -15.86 10.16 -12.82
C VAL A 162 -14.80 9.05 -12.90
N THR A 163 -14.63 8.46 -14.06
CA THR A 163 -13.74 7.31 -14.26
C THR A 163 -13.10 7.36 -15.65
N ASP A 164 -12.16 6.48 -15.94
CA ASP A 164 -11.58 6.32 -17.28
C ASP A 164 -12.43 5.38 -18.17
N SER A 165 -11.89 4.97 -19.29
CA SER A 165 -12.57 4.06 -20.23
C SER A 165 -12.74 2.63 -19.70
N MET A 166 -11.93 2.23 -18.71
CA MET A 166 -11.96 0.90 -18.09
C MET A 166 -12.71 0.88 -16.76
N GLY A 167 -13.13 2.05 -16.29
CA GLY A 167 -13.68 2.24 -14.95
C GLY A 167 -14.90 1.39 -14.66
N ARG A 168 -14.86 0.75 -13.52
CA ARG A 168 -15.94 -0.10 -13.03
C ARG A 168 -16.93 0.75 -12.25
N THR A 169 -18.17 0.51 -12.53
CA THR A 169 -19.29 1.19 -11.89
C THR A 169 -20.29 0.17 -11.42
N THR A 170 -20.93 0.43 -10.30
CA THR A 170 -22.05 -0.36 -9.84
C THR A 170 -23.33 0.05 -10.58
N ALA A 171 -24.37 -0.78 -10.57
CA ALA A 171 -25.66 -0.44 -11.18
C ALA A 171 -26.34 0.80 -10.56
N LYS A 172 -25.86 1.27 -9.43
CA LYS A 172 -26.36 2.46 -8.71
C LYS A 172 -25.57 3.74 -9.04
N ASP A 173 -24.48 3.63 -9.78
CA ASP A 173 -23.60 4.75 -10.10
C ASP A 173 -24.03 5.42 -11.41
N SER A 174 -23.92 6.73 -11.47
CA SER A 174 -24.12 7.50 -12.69
C SER A 174 -22.80 8.13 -13.14
N VAL A 175 -22.24 7.66 -14.24
CA VAL A 175 -21.01 8.23 -14.82
C VAL A 175 -21.32 9.60 -15.42
N ILE A 176 -20.66 10.65 -14.90
CA ILE A 176 -20.87 12.04 -15.31
C ILE A 176 -19.69 12.65 -16.06
N GLY A 177 -18.52 12.00 -16.03
CA GLY A 177 -17.32 12.50 -16.67
C GLY A 177 -16.29 11.40 -16.89
N ARG A 178 -15.29 11.73 -17.72
CA ARG A 178 -14.19 10.83 -18.05
C ARG A 178 -12.86 11.54 -17.80
N ILE A 179 -11.94 10.84 -17.15
CA ILE A 179 -10.54 11.21 -16.91
C ILE A 179 -9.63 10.23 -17.61
N ARG A 180 -8.35 10.55 -17.68
CA ARG A 180 -7.38 9.73 -18.40
C ARG A 180 -7.01 8.46 -17.63
N ASN A 181 -6.89 8.56 -16.32
CA ASN A 181 -6.57 7.42 -15.45
C ASN A 181 -7.42 7.49 -14.18
N GLN A 182 -8.14 6.42 -13.91
CA GLN A 182 -9.06 6.34 -12.77
C GLN A 182 -8.35 6.27 -11.40
N TYR A 183 -7.08 5.91 -11.35
CA TYR A 183 -6.35 5.82 -10.09
C TYR A 183 -5.95 7.21 -9.60
N LEU A 184 -6.69 7.74 -8.64
CA LEU A 184 -6.48 9.07 -8.10
C LEU A 184 -5.57 9.04 -6.87
N LEU A 185 -4.68 10.01 -6.78
CA LEU A 185 -3.67 10.14 -5.73
C LEU A 185 -3.92 11.32 -4.79
N ALA A 186 -4.60 12.34 -5.26
CA ALA A 186 -4.93 13.53 -4.49
C ALA A 186 -6.10 14.29 -5.12
N ILE A 187 -6.80 15.09 -4.32
CA ILE A 187 -7.88 15.96 -4.79
C ILE A 187 -7.86 17.29 -4.02
N ILE A 188 -8.23 18.36 -4.71
CA ILE A 188 -8.64 19.62 -4.10
C ILE A 188 -9.86 20.17 -4.82
N VAL A 189 -10.86 20.64 -4.06
CA VAL A 189 -12.13 21.15 -4.58
C VAL A 189 -12.37 22.53 -4.01
N GLY A 190 -12.60 23.49 -4.89
CA GLY A 190 -13.03 24.85 -4.57
C GLY A 190 -14.53 25.05 -4.79
N ASP A 191 -14.94 26.31 -4.72
CA ASP A 191 -16.33 26.69 -4.90
C ASP A 191 -16.83 26.40 -6.33
N GLY A 192 -18.13 26.10 -6.46
CA GLY A 192 -18.74 25.78 -7.72
C GLY A 192 -18.29 24.45 -8.37
N GLY A 193 -17.52 23.64 -7.61
CA GLY A 193 -17.00 22.37 -8.12
C GLY A 193 -15.74 22.52 -8.99
N ASN A 194 -15.10 23.68 -8.98
CA ASN A 194 -13.78 23.87 -9.56
C ASN A 194 -12.77 22.99 -8.82
N MET A 195 -12.10 22.06 -9.51
CA MET A 195 -11.25 21.08 -8.82
C MET A 195 -10.03 20.67 -9.62
N TRP A 196 -9.02 20.22 -8.91
CA TRP A 196 -7.88 19.51 -9.45
C TRP A 196 -7.80 18.12 -8.82
N VAL A 197 -7.51 17.12 -9.64
CA VAL A 197 -7.19 15.77 -9.21
C VAL A 197 -5.80 15.39 -9.69
N SER A 198 -5.09 14.60 -8.91
CA SER A 198 -3.86 13.95 -9.36
C SER A 198 -4.18 12.53 -9.75
N GLU A 199 -3.78 12.17 -10.93
CA GLU A 199 -3.79 10.82 -11.48
C GLU A 199 -2.37 10.26 -11.52
N LEU A 200 -2.22 8.98 -11.81
CA LEU A 200 -0.89 8.39 -12.01
C LEU A 200 -0.08 9.06 -13.11
N THR A 201 -0.74 9.62 -14.09
CA THR A 201 -0.11 10.14 -15.31
C THR A 201 0.03 11.66 -15.34
N GLY A 202 -0.54 12.37 -14.35
CA GLY A 202 -0.48 13.84 -14.26
C GLY A 202 -1.55 14.41 -13.36
N ILE A 203 -1.88 15.69 -13.59
CA ILE A 203 -2.99 16.35 -12.92
C ILE A 203 -4.03 16.80 -13.93
N ALA A 204 -5.30 16.64 -13.58
CA ALA A 204 -6.44 17.02 -14.39
C ALA A 204 -7.29 18.08 -13.69
N HIS A 205 -7.93 18.94 -14.45
CA HIS A 205 -8.77 20.04 -13.98
C HIS A 205 -10.20 19.91 -14.46
N SER A 206 -11.14 20.06 -13.55
CA SER A 206 -12.57 20.21 -13.86
C SER A 206 -13.11 21.52 -13.30
N PRO A 207 -13.78 22.36 -14.12
CA PRO A 207 -14.39 23.61 -13.65
C PRO A 207 -15.82 23.43 -13.12
N ASP A 208 -16.44 22.26 -13.27
CA ASP A 208 -17.88 22.05 -13.19
C ASP A 208 -18.32 20.81 -12.40
N GLY A 209 -17.57 20.44 -11.38
CA GLY A 209 -17.92 19.34 -10.49
C GLY A 209 -17.66 17.96 -11.10
N GLY A 210 -16.69 17.83 -11.99
CA GLY A 210 -16.28 16.56 -12.59
C GLY A 210 -17.03 16.17 -13.85
N ARG A 211 -17.88 17.05 -14.41
CA ARG A 211 -18.61 16.76 -15.66
C ARG A 211 -17.75 16.93 -16.90
N THR A 212 -16.95 17.98 -16.90
CA THR A 212 -15.97 18.22 -17.98
C THR A 212 -14.57 18.25 -17.40
N TRP A 213 -13.61 17.76 -18.19
CA TRP A 213 -12.22 17.72 -17.80
C TRP A 213 -11.37 18.34 -18.90
N HIS A 214 -10.52 19.26 -18.49
CA HIS A 214 -9.53 19.83 -19.40
C HIS A 214 -8.33 18.90 -19.45
N GLU A 215 -8.12 18.34 -20.63
CA GLU A 215 -6.98 17.48 -20.96
C GLU A 215 -5.66 18.25 -21.10
N GLY A 216 -5.55 19.42 -20.56
CA GLY A 216 -4.29 20.10 -20.38
C GLY A 216 -3.42 19.29 -19.44
N PHE A 217 -2.74 18.31 -19.99
CA PHE A 217 -1.93 17.35 -19.28
C PHE A 217 -0.77 18.06 -18.60
N VAL A 218 -0.98 18.50 -17.39
CA VAL A 218 0.05 19.18 -16.62
C VAL A 218 0.75 18.13 -15.76
N ARG A 219 2.01 17.86 -16.11
CA ARG A 219 2.87 17.03 -15.25
C ARG A 219 3.62 17.91 -14.26
N PRO A 220 3.74 17.50 -12.99
CA PRO A 220 4.69 18.12 -12.09
C PRO A 220 6.10 18.12 -12.69
N PRO A 221 6.90 19.17 -12.44
CA PRO A 221 8.30 19.17 -12.83
C PRO A 221 9.04 17.97 -12.26
N CYS A 222 10.03 17.51 -12.99
CA CYS A 222 10.76 16.31 -12.70
C CYS A 222 12.24 16.56 -12.86
N ARG A 223 13.07 16.02 -11.98
CA ARG A 223 14.53 16.14 -12.07
C ARG A 223 15.08 14.93 -12.80
N GLY A 224 15.24 15.02 -14.12
CA GLY A 224 15.86 13.99 -14.92
C GLY A 224 15.00 13.52 -16.09
N VAL A 225 15.54 12.65 -16.94
CA VAL A 225 14.90 12.18 -18.15
C VAL A 225 13.97 11.01 -17.84
N GLY A 226 12.66 11.17 -18.09
CA GLY A 226 11.67 10.11 -17.95
C GLY A 226 11.13 9.87 -16.54
N CYS A 227 11.32 10.82 -15.64
CA CYS A 227 10.78 10.69 -14.32
C CYS A 227 9.24 10.78 -14.30
N ALA A 228 8.62 10.05 -13.39
CA ALA A 228 7.17 10.02 -13.16
C ALA A 228 6.82 10.73 -11.85
N ASN A 229 7.18 12.02 -11.73
CA ASN A 229 6.84 12.79 -10.55
C ASN A 229 5.32 13.00 -10.47
N ARG A 230 4.70 12.65 -9.34
CA ARG A 230 3.26 12.69 -9.13
C ARG A 230 2.90 13.66 -8.02
N ALA A 231 1.81 14.39 -8.20
CA ALA A 231 1.26 15.20 -7.12
C ALA A 231 0.61 14.28 -6.06
N ARG A 232 1.07 14.39 -4.82
CA ARG A 232 0.60 13.60 -3.68
C ARG A 232 -0.36 14.37 -2.79
N ALA A 233 -0.31 15.69 -2.82
CA ALA A 233 -1.24 16.54 -2.09
C ALA A 233 -1.35 17.92 -2.72
N PHE A 234 -2.51 18.52 -2.58
CA PHE A 234 -2.81 19.89 -2.95
C PHE A 234 -3.20 20.70 -1.73
N ARG A 235 -2.87 22.00 -1.73
CA ARG A 235 -3.34 22.95 -0.75
C ARG A 235 -3.56 24.33 -1.37
N GLY A 236 -4.61 25.02 -0.95
CA GLY A 236 -5.00 26.34 -1.47
C GLY A 236 -6.42 26.34 -2.04
N ASP A 237 -6.70 27.30 -2.91
CA ASP A 237 -7.96 27.37 -3.68
C ASP A 237 -7.69 27.00 -5.14
N PRO A 238 -8.52 26.15 -5.78
CA PRO A 238 -8.32 25.77 -7.19
C PRO A 238 -8.32 26.95 -8.19
N GLY A 239 -8.85 28.09 -7.82
CA GLY A 239 -8.82 29.33 -8.64
C GLY A 239 -7.56 30.16 -8.49
N GLU A 240 -6.72 29.85 -7.51
CA GLU A 240 -5.50 30.56 -7.13
C GLU A 240 -4.27 29.65 -7.28
N PRO A 241 -3.05 30.18 -7.18
CA PRO A 241 -1.86 29.33 -7.18
C PRO A 241 -1.87 28.32 -6.05
N LEU A 242 -1.82 27.03 -6.41
CA LEU A 242 -1.86 25.91 -5.50
C LEU A 242 -0.46 25.58 -4.94
N TRP A 243 -0.42 25.13 -3.71
CA TRP A 243 0.70 24.42 -3.16
C TRP A 243 0.54 22.93 -3.51
N VAL A 244 1.56 22.36 -4.12
CA VAL A 244 1.54 20.97 -4.57
C VAL A 244 2.74 20.25 -3.98
N ALA A 245 2.49 19.26 -3.16
CA ALA A 245 3.51 18.33 -2.73
C ALA A 245 3.60 17.20 -3.77
N THR A 246 4.81 16.91 -4.23
CA THR A 246 5.09 15.83 -5.16
C THR A 246 5.95 14.76 -4.48
N GLU A 247 6.33 13.72 -5.21
CA GLU A 247 7.20 12.67 -4.68
C GLU A 247 8.62 13.20 -4.38
N ASP A 248 9.08 14.19 -5.12
CA ASP A 248 10.44 14.73 -4.97
C ASP A 248 10.51 16.04 -4.16
N LEU A 249 9.60 16.97 -4.40
CA LEU A 249 9.66 18.32 -3.85
C LEU A 249 8.26 18.92 -3.60
N ALA A 250 8.25 20.16 -3.15
CA ALA A 250 7.06 20.99 -3.06
C ALA A 250 7.15 22.16 -4.05
N TYR A 251 6.03 22.44 -4.72
CA TYR A 251 5.90 23.45 -5.75
C TYR A 251 4.71 24.38 -5.48
N GLN A 252 4.81 25.60 -6.02
CA GLN A 252 3.64 26.43 -6.29
C GLN A 252 3.25 26.23 -7.76
N PHE A 253 2.00 25.88 -7.98
CA PHE A 253 1.42 25.70 -9.29
C PHE A 253 0.40 26.83 -9.56
N ALA A 254 0.56 27.55 -10.65
CA ALA A 254 -0.37 28.58 -11.11
C ALA A 254 -1.29 28.01 -12.21
N PRO A 255 -2.52 27.61 -11.86
CA PRO A 255 -3.43 26.92 -12.79
C PRO A 255 -3.68 27.68 -14.07
N GLN A 256 -3.82 29.02 -13.98
CA GLN A 256 -4.15 29.90 -15.12
C GLN A 256 -3.05 29.91 -16.18
N PHE A 257 -1.83 29.55 -15.83
CA PHE A 257 -0.68 29.63 -16.72
C PHE A 257 0.02 28.28 -16.93
N GLY A 258 -0.45 27.21 -16.29
CA GLY A 258 0.23 25.90 -16.29
C GLY A 258 1.66 25.95 -15.75
N GLY A 259 1.98 27.00 -14.97
CA GLY A 259 3.33 27.27 -14.51
C GLY A 259 3.63 26.67 -13.15
N TRP A 260 4.85 26.15 -13.02
CA TRP A 260 5.38 25.59 -11.79
C TRP A 260 6.52 26.44 -11.24
N LYS A 261 6.52 26.64 -9.93
CA LYS A 261 7.62 27.31 -9.22
C LYS A 261 8.04 26.45 -8.04
N SER A 262 9.31 26.05 -7.99
CA SER A 262 9.86 25.34 -6.84
C SER A 262 9.78 26.21 -5.60
N LEU A 263 9.37 25.59 -4.48
CA LEU A 263 9.36 26.23 -3.15
C LEU A 263 10.68 26.06 -2.42
N ILE A 264 11.56 25.22 -2.96
CA ILE A 264 12.90 24.99 -2.44
C ILE A 264 13.87 25.77 -3.34
N PRO A 265 14.76 26.59 -2.76
CA PRO A 265 15.78 27.30 -3.54
C PRO A 265 16.66 26.38 -4.37
N ASP A 266 16.96 26.76 -5.61
CA ASP A 266 17.77 25.96 -6.54
C ASP A 266 19.11 25.51 -5.93
N SER A 267 19.72 26.34 -5.07
CA SER A 267 20.95 26.01 -4.35
C SER A 267 20.81 24.85 -3.36
N LEU A 268 19.60 24.63 -2.84
CA LEU A 268 19.28 23.47 -1.99
C LEU A 268 18.87 22.28 -2.84
N VAL A 269 18.10 22.50 -3.90
CA VAL A 269 17.71 21.45 -4.86
C VAL A 269 18.95 20.78 -5.46
N ALA A 270 19.97 21.56 -5.81
CA ALA A 270 21.22 21.03 -6.34
C ALA A 270 22.03 20.16 -5.36
N ARG A 271 21.70 20.20 -4.05
CA ARG A 271 22.33 19.37 -3.00
C ARG A 271 21.53 18.11 -2.68
N LEU A 272 20.29 18.01 -3.18
CA LEU A 272 19.51 16.82 -3.02
C LEU A 272 20.12 15.69 -3.86
N PRO A 273 20.02 14.44 -3.42
CA PRO A 273 20.37 13.31 -4.26
C PRO A 273 19.65 13.44 -5.60
N PRO A 274 20.24 12.98 -6.71
CA PRO A 274 19.49 12.88 -7.96
C PRO A 274 18.21 12.12 -7.71
N ASP A 275 17.15 12.55 -8.39
CA ASP A 275 15.86 11.88 -8.29
C ASP A 275 16.02 10.43 -8.74
N THR A 276 15.79 9.51 -7.80
CA THR A 276 15.91 8.08 -8.02
C THR A 276 14.68 7.48 -8.67
N SER A 277 13.60 8.27 -8.81
CA SER A 277 12.38 7.84 -9.55
C SER A 277 12.59 7.73 -11.06
N GLU A 278 13.76 8.11 -11.57
CA GLU A 278 14.11 8.06 -12.99
C GLU A 278 14.32 6.67 -13.60
N PHE A 279 13.98 5.64 -12.90
CA PHE A 279 14.26 4.28 -13.34
C PHE A 279 13.58 3.89 -14.67
N VAL A 280 12.65 4.67 -15.15
CA VAL A 280 11.71 4.20 -16.21
C VAL A 280 12.14 4.50 -17.63
N ALA A 281 12.86 5.57 -17.90
CA ALA A 281 12.87 6.09 -19.28
C ALA A 281 13.81 5.43 -20.25
N ASP A 282 14.78 4.70 -19.76
CA ASP A 282 15.85 4.18 -20.60
C ASP A 282 15.88 2.65 -20.67
N THR A 283 14.77 2.06 -20.31
CA THR A 283 14.58 0.64 -20.38
C THR A 283 14.14 0.22 -21.77
N VAL A 284 14.31 -1.02 -22.05
CA VAL A 284 13.81 -1.76 -23.21
C VAL A 284 12.29 -1.68 -23.36
N ILE A 285 11.63 -1.21 -22.32
CA ILE A 285 10.21 -0.91 -22.37
C ILE A 285 10.04 0.33 -23.22
N PRO A 286 9.27 0.28 -24.29
CA PRO A 286 9.01 1.42 -25.13
C PRO A 286 8.54 2.60 -24.29
N ALA A 287 8.92 3.80 -24.66
CA ALA A 287 8.35 5.02 -24.09
C ALA A 287 6.84 5.16 -24.36
N ASP A 288 6.21 4.08 -24.78
CA ASP A 288 4.77 3.96 -24.92
C ASP A 288 4.15 3.99 -23.51
N PRO A 289 3.15 4.82 -23.32
CA PRO A 289 2.42 4.95 -22.06
C PRO A 289 1.89 3.63 -21.47
N ALA A 290 1.86 2.58 -22.24
CA ALA A 290 1.47 1.25 -21.77
C ALA A 290 2.47 0.58 -20.81
N ASP A 291 3.46 1.31 -20.28
CA ASP A 291 4.52 0.79 -19.40
C ASP A 291 4.19 -0.55 -18.73
N CYS A 292 4.39 -1.61 -19.47
CA CYS A 292 4.05 -2.96 -19.04
C CYS A 292 5.15 -3.60 -18.20
N GLY A 293 6.23 -2.89 -17.98
CA GLY A 293 7.39 -3.39 -17.23
C GLY A 293 7.24 -3.35 -15.73
N ASN A 294 6.37 -2.51 -15.21
CA ASN A 294 6.06 -2.43 -13.78
C ASN A 294 4.68 -2.99 -13.41
N GLY A 295 4.03 -3.66 -14.37
CA GLY A 295 2.72 -4.24 -14.17
C GLY A 295 1.55 -3.29 -14.35
N MET A 296 1.78 -2.07 -14.87
CA MET A 296 0.72 -1.10 -15.10
C MET A 296 0.25 -1.10 -16.55
N ARG A 297 -1.04 -1.30 -16.76
CA ARG A 297 -1.74 -0.87 -17.95
C ARG A 297 -2.24 0.54 -17.75
N VAL A 298 -1.55 1.49 -18.35
CA VAL A 298 -1.96 2.88 -18.30
C VAL A 298 -2.88 3.24 -19.46
N PHE A 299 -3.00 2.36 -20.47
CA PHE A 299 -3.79 2.60 -21.70
C PHE A 299 -4.35 1.32 -22.29
N ASP A 300 -5.40 1.46 -23.09
CA ASP A 300 -5.98 0.38 -23.90
C ASP A 300 -4.96 -0.14 -24.92
N GLY A 301 -4.54 -1.36 -24.76
CA GLY A 301 -3.66 -2.06 -25.69
C GLY A 301 -2.91 -3.21 -25.04
N PRO A 302 -2.49 -4.21 -25.81
CA PRO A 302 -1.64 -5.25 -25.31
C PRO A 302 -0.28 -4.68 -24.94
N CYS A 303 0.25 -5.12 -23.80
CA CYS A 303 1.62 -4.83 -23.43
C CYS A 303 2.59 -5.40 -24.49
N PRO A 304 3.62 -4.64 -24.92
CA PRO A 304 4.67 -5.22 -25.73
C PRO A 304 5.37 -6.34 -24.98
N GLU A 305 5.81 -7.34 -25.72
CA GLU A 305 6.61 -8.42 -25.17
C GLU A 305 7.86 -7.86 -24.49
N PRO A 306 8.27 -8.38 -23.31
CA PRO A 306 9.48 -7.94 -22.66
C PRO A 306 10.71 -8.28 -23.50
N HIS A 307 11.69 -7.40 -23.52
CA HIS A 307 12.89 -7.54 -24.33
C HIS A 307 14.16 -7.29 -23.54
N PRO A 308 15.29 -7.95 -23.89
CA PRO A 308 16.57 -7.67 -23.28
C PRO A 308 17.13 -6.30 -23.70
N ARG A 309 17.83 -5.63 -22.78
CA ARG A 309 18.51 -4.36 -23.04
C ARG A 309 19.82 -4.59 -23.79
N ARG A 310 20.00 -3.88 -24.89
CA ARG A 310 21.26 -3.94 -25.64
C ARG A 310 22.43 -3.43 -24.77
N GLY A 311 23.48 -4.24 -24.66
CA GLY A 311 24.70 -3.91 -23.91
C GLY A 311 24.63 -4.24 -22.42
N ALA A 312 23.49 -4.61 -21.87
CA ALA A 312 23.43 -5.10 -20.49
C ALA A 312 23.98 -6.54 -20.41
N PRO A 313 24.74 -6.88 -19.34
CA PRO A 313 25.21 -8.23 -19.12
C PRO A 313 24.05 -9.23 -18.94
N TRP A 314 24.25 -10.47 -19.44
CA TRP A 314 23.32 -11.54 -19.17
C TRP A 314 23.61 -12.19 -17.82
N ALA A 315 22.58 -12.40 -17.03
CA ALA A 315 22.65 -13.25 -15.84
C ALA A 315 22.89 -14.72 -16.20
N PRO A 316 23.36 -15.55 -15.27
CA PRO A 316 23.48 -16.97 -15.46
C PRO A 316 22.19 -17.61 -15.98
N ARG A 317 22.29 -18.72 -16.70
CA ARG A 317 21.11 -19.45 -17.14
C ARG A 317 20.28 -19.92 -15.94
N PRO A 318 18.94 -20.01 -16.09
CA PRO A 318 18.07 -20.45 -15.02
C PRO A 318 18.53 -21.78 -14.42
N ALA A 319 18.58 -21.84 -13.09
CA ALA A 319 18.87 -23.06 -12.34
C ALA A 319 17.58 -23.90 -12.19
N GLY A 320 17.73 -25.09 -11.65
CA GLY A 320 16.60 -25.88 -11.17
C GLY A 320 16.05 -25.28 -9.88
N LEU A 321 14.72 -25.29 -9.69
CA LEU A 321 14.11 -24.93 -8.41
C LEU A 321 14.37 -26.04 -7.37
N GLN A 322 14.69 -25.63 -6.14
CA GLN A 322 14.93 -26.56 -5.03
C GLN A 322 13.81 -26.51 -3.98
N HIS A 323 13.12 -25.37 -3.83
CA HIS A 323 12.17 -25.14 -2.75
C HIS A 323 10.71 -25.08 -3.19
N THR A 324 10.35 -25.26 -4.44
CA THR A 324 8.95 -25.37 -4.88
C THR A 324 8.34 -26.72 -4.50
N TRP A 325 8.35 -27.00 -3.20
CA TRP A 325 7.86 -28.26 -2.66
C TRP A 325 6.37 -28.24 -2.35
N PHE A 326 5.78 -27.06 -2.32
CA PHE A 326 4.43 -26.83 -1.84
C PHE A 326 3.50 -26.41 -2.97
N ARG A 327 2.24 -26.81 -2.85
CA ARG A 327 1.17 -26.37 -3.73
C ARG A 327 0.73 -24.96 -3.37
N ARG A 328 -0.04 -24.36 -4.24
CA ARG A 328 -0.73 -23.10 -3.95
C ARG A 328 -1.84 -23.31 -2.92
N PRO A 329 -2.06 -22.35 -1.99
CA PRO A 329 -3.10 -22.44 -0.97
C PRO A 329 -4.51 -22.17 -1.53
N ILE A 330 -4.60 -21.50 -2.67
CA ILE A 330 -5.85 -21.19 -3.38
C ILE A 330 -5.90 -22.01 -4.66
N ALA A 331 -7.06 -22.60 -4.93
CA ALA A 331 -7.24 -23.42 -6.12
C ALA A 331 -7.15 -22.60 -7.41
N LEU A 332 -6.70 -23.22 -8.51
CA LEU A 332 -6.58 -22.54 -9.82
C LEU A 332 -7.93 -22.06 -10.36
N ALA A 333 -9.05 -22.63 -9.88
CA ALA A 333 -10.39 -22.20 -10.27
C ALA A 333 -10.85 -20.90 -9.60
N ASP A 334 -10.19 -20.53 -8.51
CA ASP A 334 -10.41 -19.27 -7.78
C ASP A 334 -9.40 -18.23 -8.25
N GLN A 335 -8.97 -17.30 -7.39
CA GLN A 335 -7.94 -16.30 -7.72
C GLN A 335 -6.61 -16.69 -7.06
N PRO A 336 -5.80 -17.54 -7.71
CA PRO A 336 -4.58 -18.11 -7.11
C PRO A 336 -3.37 -17.17 -7.20
N TYR A 337 -3.57 -15.92 -7.63
CA TYR A 337 -2.50 -14.95 -7.84
C TYR A 337 -2.03 -14.36 -6.53
N ILE A 338 -0.71 -14.19 -6.39
CA ILE A 338 -0.10 -13.43 -5.30
C ILE A 338 -0.29 -11.94 -5.58
N ASP A 339 -0.77 -11.19 -4.59
CA ASP A 339 -0.91 -9.74 -4.70
C ASP A 339 0.45 -9.10 -5.05
N GLN A 340 0.47 -8.34 -6.14
CA GLN A 340 1.68 -7.71 -6.64
C GLN A 340 2.09 -6.47 -5.86
N THR A 341 1.14 -5.86 -5.17
CA THR A 341 1.37 -4.56 -4.53
C THR A 341 2.08 -4.69 -3.19
N TYR A 342 1.84 -5.80 -2.48
CA TYR A 342 2.34 -6.00 -1.14
C TYR A 342 2.95 -7.40 -0.99
N ARG A 343 4.05 -7.65 -1.69
CA ARG A 343 4.81 -8.90 -1.65
C ARG A 343 5.68 -9.01 -0.40
N PHE A 344 6.20 -10.19 -0.12
CA PHE A 344 7.16 -10.40 0.97
C PHE A 344 8.29 -9.38 0.92
N GLY A 345 8.56 -8.72 2.04
CA GLY A 345 9.59 -7.70 2.17
C GLY A 345 9.20 -6.32 1.66
N SER A 346 8.07 -6.18 0.96
CA SER A 346 7.62 -4.89 0.44
C SER A 346 7.22 -3.94 1.57
N THR A 347 7.59 -2.69 1.41
CA THR A 347 7.12 -1.57 2.24
C THR A 347 6.19 -0.63 1.47
N MET A 348 5.81 -1.00 0.24
CA MET A 348 5.10 -0.13 -0.69
C MET A 348 5.77 1.25 -0.80
N GLY A 349 7.10 1.25 -0.97
CA GLY A 349 7.89 2.49 -1.07
C GLY A 349 8.04 3.25 0.24
N GLY A 350 8.01 2.57 1.38
CA GLY A 350 8.14 3.16 2.71
C GLY A 350 6.82 3.63 3.33
N ASN A 351 5.68 3.37 2.66
CA ASN A 351 4.36 3.75 3.18
C ASN A 351 3.81 2.75 4.22
N PHE A 352 4.30 1.52 4.18
CA PHE A 352 3.85 0.43 5.05
C PHE A 352 5.02 -0.23 5.77
N GLN A 353 4.71 -1.05 6.74
CA GLN A 353 5.71 -1.90 7.37
C GLN A 353 6.09 -3.04 6.42
N ALA A 354 7.33 -3.53 6.53
CA ALA A 354 7.79 -4.64 5.69
C ALA A 354 6.88 -5.86 5.85
N HIS A 355 6.42 -6.42 4.73
CA HIS A 355 5.49 -7.54 4.68
C HIS A 355 6.16 -8.86 5.06
N GLN A 356 5.48 -9.67 5.87
CA GLN A 356 6.04 -10.92 6.39
C GLN A 356 5.70 -12.16 5.54
N GLY A 357 4.76 -12.03 4.64
CA GLY A 357 4.25 -13.13 3.82
C GLY A 357 3.84 -12.69 2.43
N VAL A 358 2.92 -13.40 1.84
CA VAL A 358 2.27 -13.07 0.57
C VAL A 358 0.76 -13.16 0.72
N GLU A 359 0.04 -12.37 -0.07
CA GLU A 359 -1.41 -12.29 -0.03
C GLU A 359 -2.05 -12.89 -1.28
N PHE A 360 -3.21 -13.52 -1.08
CA PHE A 360 -4.08 -14.04 -2.14
C PHE A 360 -5.46 -13.42 -1.95
N ASN A 361 -5.77 -12.42 -2.75
CA ASN A 361 -7.04 -11.69 -2.69
C ASN A 361 -8.17 -12.57 -3.22
N ASN A 362 -9.05 -12.99 -2.33
CA ASN A 362 -10.18 -13.86 -2.64
C ASN A 362 -11.37 -13.48 -1.76
N PRO A 363 -12.61 -13.67 -2.23
CA PRO A 363 -13.80 -13.41 -1.43
C PRO A 363 -13.83 -14.24 -0.15
N ASP A 364 -14.47 -13.70 0.90
CA ASP A 364 -14.78 -14.41 2.13
C ASP A 364 -15.45 -15.77 1.84
N GLY A 365 -14.99 -16.79 2.55
CA GLY A 365 -15.50 -18.15 2.39
C GLY A 365 -14.81 -18.96 1.29
N THR A 366 -13.90 -18.40 0.51
CA THR A 366 -13.08 -19.18 -0.45
C THR A 366 -12.27 -20.24 0.30
N PRO A 367 -12.24 -21.51 -0.15
CA PRO A 367 -11.49 -22.56 0.51
C PRO A 367 -9.99 -22.29 0.52
N VAL A 368 -9.36 -22.41 1.69
CA VAL A 368 -7.91 -22.37 1.89
C VAL A 368 -7.38 -23.78 2.05
N HIS A 369 -6.41 -24.15 1.23
CA HIS A 369 -5.85 -25.49 1.20
C HIS A 369 -4.49 -25.55 1.87
N ALA A 370 -4.22 -26.66 2.56
CA ALA A 370 -2.87 -26.99 3.05
C ALA A 370 -1.90 -27.05 1.86
N ILE A 371 -0.80 -26.30 1.92
CA ILE A 371 0.21 -26.29 0.84
C ILE A 371 1.04 -27.56 0.79
N GLY A 372 1.14 -28.31 1.88
CA GLY A 372 1.92 -29.54 1.99
C GLY A 372 1.39 -30.48 3.07
N ASP A 373 1.86 -31.74 3.03
CA ASP A 373 1.56 -32.74 4.05
C ASP A 373 2.17 -32.34 5.40
N GLY A 374 1.45 -32.58 6.50
CA GLY A 374 1.94 -32.22 7.82
C GLY A 374 0.93 -32.43 8.93
N ILE A 375 1.23 -31.83 10.07
CA ILE A 375 0.39 -31.81 11.26
C ILE A 375 0.04 -30.38 11.64
N VAL A 376 -1.23 -30.11 11.94
CA VAL A 376 -1.69 -28.81 12.43
C VAL A 376 -1.13 -28.59 13.85
N VAL A 377 -0.33 -27.58 14.03
CA VAL A 377 0.32 -27.23 15.30
C VAL A 377 -0.31 -26.02 15.98
N TYR A 378 -1.08 -25.24 15.24
CA TYR A 378 -1.85 -24.13 15.76
C TYR A 378 -3.19 -24.00 15.01
N SER A 379 -4.26 -23.68 15.72
CA SER A 379 -5.58 -23.36 15.16
C SER A 379 -6.33 -22.50 16.16
N GLY A 380 -6.38 -21.19 15.94
CA GLY A 380 -6.94 -20.23 16.91
C GLY A 380 -6.72 -18.78 16.52
N LYS A 381 -6.93 -17.87 17.46
CA LYS A 381 -6.67 -16.44 17.27
C LYS A 381 -5.21 -16.13 17.57
N ALA A 382 -4.54 -15.50 16.63
CA ALA A 382 -3.19 -15.00 16.77
C ALA A 382 -3.14 -13.56 16.28
N GLU A 383 -2.14 -12.83 16.68
CA GLU A 383 -1.87 -11.43 16.32
C GLU A 383 -3.12 -10.58 16.00
N ALA A 384 -3.45 -9.63 16.85
CA ALA A 384 -4.61 -8.74 16.67
C ALA A 384 -5.96 -9.46 16.43
N GLY A 385 -6.09 -10.68 16.93
CA GLY A 385 -7.34 -11.44 16.85
C GLY A 385 -7.57 -12.20 15.55
N ALA A 386 -6.59 -12.27 14.65
CA ALA A 386 -6.69 -13.01 13.40
C ALA A 386 -6.91 -14.51 13.61
N ASN A 387 -7.90 -15.08 12.92
CA ASN A 387 -8.08 -16.53 12.89
C ASN A 387 -6.97 -17.16 12.05
N THR A 388 -6.18 -18.02 12.67
CA THR A 388 -4.92 -18.54 12.13
C THR A 388 -4.86 -20.06 12.21
N VAL A 389 -4.34 -20.68 11.16
CA VAL A 389 -3.91 -22.09 11.14
C VAL A 389 -2.41 -22.13 10.90
N ALA A 390 -1.68 -22.99 11.61
CA ALA A 390 -0.30 -23.30 11.29
C ALA A 390 -0.08 -24.80 11.17
N ILE A 391 0.69 -25.19 10.16
CA ILE A 391 1.03 -26.57 9.84
C ILE A 391 2.54 -26.72 9.92
N ARG A 392 3.01 -27.71 10.70
CA ARG A 392 4.37 -28.22 10.59
C ARG A 392 4.39 -29.32 9.55
N HIS A 393 5.19 -29.12 8.51
CA HIS A 393 5.29 -30.04 7.41
C HIS A 393 6.15 -31.27 7.72
N ASP A 394 5.92 -32.36 6.99
CA ASP A 394 6.71 -33.60 7.10
C ASP A 394 8.10 -33.47 6.46
N LYS A 395 8.25 -32.52 5.53
CA LYS A 395 9.53 -32.22 4.91
C LYS A 395 10.38 -31.33 5.82
N GLU A 396 11.68 -31.54 5.75
CA GLU A 396 12.69 -30.74 6.45
C GLU A 396 13.73 -30.23 5.45
N LEU A 397 14.33 -29.09 5.73
CA LEU A 397 15.45 -28.52 5.00
C LEU A 397 16.71 -28.57 5.87
N ASN A 398 17.65 -29.45 5.52
CA ASN A 398 18.94 -29.56 6.22
C ASN A 398 18.80 -29.68 7.75
N GLY A 399 17.82 -30.44 8.24
CA GLY A 399 17.54 -30.61 9.65
C GLY A 399 16.76 -29.45 10.29
N GLN A 400 16.25 -28.53 9.51
CA GLN A 400 15.32 -27.49 9.94
C GLN A 400 13.88 -27.86 9.58
N TYR A 401 12.96 -27.53 10.47
CA TYR A 401 11.52 -27.79 10.31
C TYR A 401 10.87 -26.70 9.45
N LEU A 402 9.93 -27.13 8.61
CA LEU A 402 9.17 -26.24 7.75
C LEU A 402 7.76 -26.06 8.29
N PHE A 403 7.31 -24.79 8.27
CA PHE A 403 5.94 -24.46 8.67
C PHE A 403 5.30 -23.56 7.62
N SER A 404 3.98 -23.69 7.49
CA SER A 404 3.12 -22.70 6.82
C SER A 404 2.10 -22.14 7.78
N VAL A 405 1.85 -20.85 7.70
CA VAL A 405 0.91 -20.13 8.56
C VAL A 405 -0.09 -19.38 7.68
N TYR A 406 -1.37 -19.54 7.99
CA TYR A 406 -2.50 -19.06 7.21
C TYR A 406 -3.32 -18.12 8.08
N TYR A 407 -3.27 -16.83 7.80
CA TYR A 407 -3.92 -15.78 8.60
C TYR A 407 -5.21 -15.26 7.97
N HIS A 408 -5.92 -14.45 8.74
CA HIS A 408 -7.12 -13.67 8.36
C HIS A 408 -8.34 -14.50 8.00
N ASN A 409 -8.38 -15.79 8.40
CA ASN A 409 -9.46 -16.69 8.02
C ASN A 409 -10.80 -16.28 8.65
N SER A 410 -11.91 -16.42 7.92
CA SER A 410 -13.26 -16.26 8.48
C SER A 410 -13.65 -17.48 9.33
N LYS A 411 -13.19 -18.66 8.93
CA LYS A 411 -13.51 -19.91 9.64
C LYS A 411 -12.32 -20.86 9.64
N LEU A 412 -12.02 -21.43 10.81
CA LEU A 412 -11.05 -22.49 10.98
C LEU A 412 -11.77 -23.84 10.90
N LEU A 413 -11.30 -24.75 10.05
CA LEU A 413 -11.85 -26.08 9.85
C LEU A 413 -10.96 -27.16 10.46
N ALA A 414 -9.63 -27.00 10.34
CA ALA A 414 -8.65 -27.90 10.92
C ALA A 414 -8.38 -27.57 12.40
N LYS A 415 -8.05 -28.58 13.19
CA LYS A 415 -7.79 -28.49 14.62
C LYS A 415 -6.35 -28.91 14.92
N VAL A 416 -5.80 -28.40 16.02
CA VAL A 416 -4.48 -28.83 16.51
C VAL A 416 -4.44 -30.35 16.68
N GLY A 417 -3.42 -30.98 16.10
CA GLY A 417 -3.22 -32.43 16.07
C GLY A 417 -3.77 -33.11 14.81
N ASP A 418 -4.56 -32.45 13.97
CA ASP A 418 -5.05 -33.03 12.72
C ASP A 418 -3.86 -33.27 11.76
N ARG A 419 -3.86 -34.46 11.14
CA ARG A 419 -2.98 -34.78 9.99
C ARG A 419 -3.65 -34.29 8.72
N VAL A 420 -2.95 -33.49 7.95
CA VAL A 420 -3.43 -32.94 6.68
C VAL A 420 -2.49 -33.34 5.54
N LYS A 421 -3.10 -33.45 4.36
CA LYS A 421 -2.37 -33.63 3.08
C LYS A 421 -2.41 -32.35 2.27
N ALA A 422 -1.43 -32.18 1.39
CA ALA A 422 -1.44 -31.10 0.41
C ALA A 422 -2.76 -31.09 -0.39
N GLY A 423 -3.48 -29.98 -0.33
CA GLY A 423 -4.79 -29.82 -0.97
C GLY A 423 -6.00 -30.03 -0.07
N ASP A 424 -5.84 -30.50 1.17
CA ASP A 424 -6.94 -30.55 2.13
C ASP A 424 -7.41 -29.14 2.51
N VAL A 425 -8.74 -28.94 2.60
CA VAL A 425 -9.29 -27.64 3.03
C VAL A 425 -9.16 -27.51 4.54
N ILE A 426 -8.43 -26.49 4.98
CA ILE A 426 -8.08 -26.28 6.40
C ILE A 426 -8.79 -25.09 7.02
N SER A 427 -9.19 -24.12 6.21
CA SER A 427 -9.88 -22.90 6.63
C SER A 427 -10.61 -22.25 5.46
N LEU A 428 -11.27 -21.13 5.70
CA LEU A 428 -11.90 -20.31 4.68
C LEU A 428 -11.30 -18.89 4.73
N VAL A 429 -11.06 -18.31 3.58
CA VAL A 429 -10.60 -16.91 3.44
C VAL A 429 -11.55 -15.99 4.21
N GLY A 430 -11.02 -14.95 4.80
CA GLY A 430 -11.78 -13.94 5.50
C GLY A 430 -11.03 -12.63 5.64
N ASN A 431 -11.41 -11.87 6.66
CA ASN A 431 -10.89 -10.53 6.95
C ASN A 431 -10.75 -10.32 8.46
N THR A 432 -10.37 -11.35 9.20
CA THR A 432 -10.21 -11.25 10.65
C THR A 432 -8.84 -10.68 11.03
N GLY A 433 -8.78 -9.93 12.12
CA GLY A 433 -7.55 -9.28 12.57
C GLY A 433 -7.18 -8.05 11.72
N ARG A 434 -5.88 -7.83 11.51
CA ARG A 434 -5.38 -6.70 10.73
C ARG A 434 -5.38 -6.99 9.24
N ALA A 435 -6.53 -7.23 8.68
CA ALA A 435 -6.68 -7.45 7.26
C ALA A 435 -7.24 -6.21 6.55
N THR A 436 -6.85 -5.99 5.30
CA THR A 436 -7.22 -4.81 4.49
C THR A 436 -8.49 -5.04 3.68
N ASN A 437 -8.73 -6.28 3.34
CA ASN A 437 -9.80 -6.79 2.50
C ASN A 437 -9.88 -8.30 2.73
N ASP A 438 -10.83 -8.95 2.14
CA ASP A 438 -10.90 -10.41 2.17
C ASP A 438 -9.69 -10.98 1.41
N HIS A 439 -8.78 -11.62 2.13
CA HIS A 439 -7.61 -12.28 1.57
C HIS A 439 -7.08 -13.38 2.49
N LEU A 440 -6.29 -14.26 1.92
CA LEU A 440 -5.41 -15.14 2.67
C LEU A 440 -4.02 -14.50 2.75
N HIS A 441 -3.49 -14.30 3.95
CA HIS A 441 -2.08 -14.04 4.17
C HIS A 441 -1.36 -15.35 4.48
N LEU A 442 -0.36 -15.70 3.68
CA LEU A 442 0.44 -16.91 3.82
C LEU A 442 1.87 -16.58 4.20
N GLU A 443 2.36 -17.21 5.26
CA GLU A 443 3.78 -17.23 5.61
C GLU A 443 4.38 -18.63 5.49
N VAL A 444 5.67 -18.70 5.20
CA VAL A 444 6.49 -19.91 5.28
C VAL A 444 7.63 -19.65 6.25
N HIS A 445 7.89 -20.62 7.13
CA HIS A 445 8.95 -20.52 8.13
C HIS A 445 9.92 -21.70 8.02
N VAL A 446 11.21 -21.41 8.19
CA VAL A 446 12.29 -22.39 8.27
C VAL A 446 12.92 -22.28 9.65
N ALA A 447 12.61 -23.21 10.55
CA ALA A 447 12.92 -23.08 11.97
C ALA A 447 13.77 -24.24 12.51
N PRO A 448 14.72 -23.97 13.40
CA PRO A 448 15.52 -25.03 14.06
C PRO A 448 14.76 -25.72 15.21
N THR A 449 13.48 -25.44 15.36
CA THR A 449 12.66 -25.91 16.49
C THR A 449 11.29 -26.41 16.02
N THR A 450 10.69 -27.31 16.79
CA THR A 450 9.30 -27.75 16.62
C THR A 450 8.31 -26.95 17.49
N ASP A 451 8.79 -26.00 18.25
CA ASP A 451 8.02 -25.17 19.15
C ASP A 451 7.13 -24.19 18.36
N SER A 452 5.83 -24.47 18.35
CA SER A 452 4.85 -23.68 17.58
C SER A 452 4.66 -22.26 18.12
N GLU A 453 4.95 -22.00 19.41
CA GLU A 453 4.84 -20.65 20.00
C GLU A 453 5.89 -19.70 19.42
N LYS A 454 6.99 -20.23 18.88
CA LYS A 454 7.99 -19.43 18.17
C LYS A 454 7.65 -19.17 16.70
N ILE A 455 6.64 -19.84 16.19
CA ILE A 455 6.17 -19.70 14.81
C ILE A 455 4.92 -18.80 14.77
N VAL A 456 3.98 -19.05 15.69
CA VAL A 456 2.76 -18.27 15.85
C VAL A 456 2.71 -17.76 17.27
N ASP A 457 3.22 -16.55 17.48
CA ASP A 457 3.16 -15.88 18.78
C ASP A 457 2.16 -14.72 18.64
N PRO A 458 1.04 -14.74 19.41
CA PRO A 458 0.04 -13.67 19.34
C PRO A 458 0.57 -12.29 19.78
N GLU A 459 1.71 -12.24 20.43
CA GLU A 459 2.34 -11.00 20.95
C GLU A 459 3.49 -10.52 20.04
N VAL A 460 3.93 -11.32 19.07
CA VAL A 460 5.10 -11.00 18.21
C VAL A 460 4.69 -10.87 16.76
N ARG A 461 4.80 -9.66 16.25
CA ARG A 461 4.46 -9.37 14.86
C ARG A 461 5.46 -9.93 13.84
N TYR A 462 6.75 -9.96 14.16
CA TYR A 462 7.81 -10.41 13.27
C TYR A 462 8.47 -11.67 13.80
N PRO A 463 7.90 -12.86 13.51
CA PRO A 463 8.50 -14.11 13.91
C PRO A 463 9.91 -14.28 13.32
N PRO A 464 10.84 -14.88 14.04
CA PRO A 464 12.26 -14.88 13.65
C PRO A 464 12.62 -15.83 12.49
N PHE A 465 11.68 -16.62 11.97
CA PHE A 465 11.97 -17.71 11.05
C PHE A 465 11.23 -17.63 9.72
N ASN A 466 10.47 -16.58 9.47
CA ASN A 466 9.73 -16.43 8.22
C ASN A 466 10.70 -16.15 7.06
N VAL A 467 10.40 -16.74 5.92
CA VAL A 467 11.13 -16.59 4.65
C VAL A 467 10.15 -16.33 3.52
N ASN A 468 10.63 -15.89 2.37
CA ASN A 468 9.74 -15.56 1.24
C ASN A 468 8.98 -16.78 0.72
N PRO A 469 7.65 -16.83 0.84
CA PRO A 469 6.84 -17.95 0.38
C PRO A 469 6.95 -18.24 -1.12
N GLU A 470 7.30 -17.25 -1.93
CA GLU A 470 7.40 -17.38 -3.39
C GLU A 470 8.55 -18.30 -3.84
N LEU A 471 9.50 -18.59 -2.97
CA LEU A 471 10.53 -19.62 -3.20
C LEU A 471 10.03 -21.04 -2.90
N TRP A 472 8.93 -21.18 -2.15
CA TRP A 472 8.47 -22.45 -1.60
C TRP A 472 7.24 -23.03 -2.29
N ILE A 473 6.35 -22.17 -2.83
CA ILE A 473 5.13 -22.58 -3.52
C ILE A 473 5.36 -22.72 -5.03
N GLU A 474 4.62 -23.62 -5.65
CA GLU A 474 4.66 -23.80 -7.11
C GLU A 474 4.30 -22.49 -7.82
N PRO A 475 5.10 -22.02 -8.79
CA PRO A 475 4.74 -20.90 -9.63
C PRO A 475 3.55 -21.28 -10.54
N MET A 476 2.82 -20.27 -11.01
CA MET A 476 1.72 -20.45 -11.96
C MET A 476 2.19 -21.15 -13.24
N PRO A 477 1.34 -21.93 -13.92
CA PRO A 477 1.69 -22.55 -15.19
C PRO A 477 2.22 -21.54 -16.21
N GLY A 478 3.38 -21.83 -16.81
CA GLY A 478 4.03 -20.96 -17.79
C GLY A 478 4.91 -19.87 -17.18
N THR A 479 5.04 -19.81 -15.87
CA THR A 479 5.85 -18.83 -15.14
C THR A 479 7.03 -19.47 -14.42
N GLY A 480 7.97 -18.64 -13.97
CA GLY A 480 9.11 -19.02 -13.15
C GLY A 480 9.31 -18.09 -11.96
N VAL A 481 10.37 -18.32 -11.22
CA VAL A 481 10.78 -17.49 -10.09
C VAL A 481 12.04 -16.72 -10.45
N VAL A 482 12.12 -15.44 -10.06
CA VAL A 482 13.34 -14.63 -10.15
C VAL A 482 13.75 -14.26 -8.73
N ALA A 483 14.98 -14.57 -8.37
CA ALA A 483 15.56 -14.20 -7.10
C ALA A 483 16.99 -13.70 -7.27
N GLY A 484 17.50 -12.96 -6.29
CA GLY A 484 18.84 -12.47 -6.42
C GLY A 484 19.32 -11.60 -5.28
N GLN A 485 20.46 -10.98 -5.53
CA GLN A 485 21.17 -10.14 -4.55
C GLN A 485 21.51 -8.78 -5.15
N VAL A 486 21.45 -7.77 -4.31
CA VAL A 486 21.85 -6.39 -4.65
C VAL A 486 22.89 -5.92 -3.63
N TRP A 487 24.06 -5.53 -4.13
CA TRP A 487 25.20 -5.15 -3.31
C TRP A 487 25.65 -3.72 -3.63
N ASP A 488 26.02 -2.97 -2.62
CA ASP A 488 26.65 -1.65 -2.80
C ASP A 488 28.14 -1.77 -3.15
N SER A 489 28.81 -0.64 -3.36
CA SER A 489 30.25 -0.60 -3.66
C SER A 489 31.15 -1.10 -2.52
N LYS A 490 30.62 -1.22 -1.31
CA LYS A 490 31.29 -1.74 -0.12
C LYS A 490 31.00 -3.21 0.14
N GLY A 491 30.20 -3.86 -0.73
CA GLY A 491 29.79 -5.24 -0.57
C GLY A 491 28.77 -5.45 0.54
N GLN A 492 27.98 -4.40 0.89
CA GLN A 492 26.86 -4.53 1.82
C GLN A 492 25.55 -4.74 1.03
N PRO A 493 24.58 -5.50 1.57
CA PRO A 493 23.26 -5.60 0.97
C PRO A 493 22.57 -4.23 0.88
N VAL A 494 22.03 -3.91 -0.29
CA VAL A 494 21.21 -2.71 -0.47
C VAL A 494 19.77 -3.06 -0.06
N GLN A 495 19.29 -2.48 1.03
CA GLN A 495 17.96 -2.73 1.55
C GLN A 495 16.93 -1.80 0.89
N GLN A 496 15.70 -2.30 0.68
CA GLN A 496 14.56 -1.55 0.12
C GLN A 496 14.85 -0.93 -1.26
N ALA A 497 15.81 -1.52 -2.00
CA ALA A 497 16.03 -1.16 -3.39
C ALA A 497 14.92 -1.72 -4.27
N ARG A 498 14.41 -0.92 -5.18
CA ARG A 498 13.34 -1.31 -6.09
C ARG A 498 13.89 -1.99 -7.34
N ILE A 499 13.36 -3.15 -7.64
CA ILE A 499 13.70 -3.94 -8.82
C ILE A 499 12.58 -3.77 -9.85
N TYR A 500 12.92 -3.38 -11.05
CA TYR A 500 11.99 -3.09 -12.15
C TYR A 500 12.23 -3.97 -13.36
N GLY A 501 11.28 -3.96 -14.29
CA GLY A 501 11.42 -4.63 -15.59
C GLY A 501 10.88 -6.04 -15.64
N LEU A 502 10.08 -6.47 -14.66
CA LEU A 502 9.43 -7.77 -14.64
C LEU A 502 7.93 -7.62 -14.91
N VAL A 503 7.42 -8.36 -15.89
CA VAL A 503 5.99 -8.49 -16.16
C VAL A 503 5.40 -9.58 -15.26
N LYS A 504 4.15 -9.43 -14.87
CA LYS A 504 3.43 -10.34 -13.98
C LYS A 504 2.08 -10.73 -14.57
N PRO A 505 1.61 -11.97 -14.33
CA PRO A 505 0.39 -12.48 -14.95
C PRO A 505 -0.90 -12.00 -14.30
N GLU A 506 -0.82 -11.26 -13.21
CA GLU A 506 -2.01 -10.81 -12.49
C GLU A 506 -2.84 -9.85 -13.32
N PRO A 507 -4.17 -10.05 -13.40
CA PRO A 507 -5.03 -9.22 -14.23
C PRO A 507 -5.27 -7.82 -13.68
N GLN A 508 -4.95 -7.57 -12.41
CA GLN A 508 -5.09 -6.27 -11.76
C GLN A 508 -3.71 -5.67 -11.50
N GLU A 509 -3.47 -4.55 -12.12
CA GLU A 509 -2.20 -3.87 -12.07
C GLU A 509 -2.33 -2.59 -11.25
N THR A 510 -1.36 -2.36 -10.38
CA THR A 510 -1.28 -1.13 -9.60
C THR A 510 0.06 -0.45 -9.84
N PRO A 511 0.12 0.88 -9.68
CA PRO A 511 1.36 1.64 -9.87
C PRO A 511 2.45 1.27 -8.87
N LEU A 512 2.11 0.50 -7.86
CA LEU A 512 3.01 0.09 -6.79
C LEU A 512 3.58 -1.32 -6.99
N SER A 513 3.29 -1.95 -8.12
CA SER A 513 3.80 -3.27 -8.48
C SER A 513 5.28 -3.22 -8.82
N TYR A 514 6.12 -3.37 -7.82
CA TYR A 514 7.57 -3.57 -7.96
C TYR A 514 8.06 -4.52 -6.87
N VAL A 515 9.25 -5.02 -7.02
CA VAL A 515 9.91 -5.86 -6.01
C VAL A 515 10.88 -4.99 -5.23
N GLU A 516 10.87 -5.09 -3.91
CA GLU A 516 11.86 -4.45 -3.05
C GLU A 516 12.82 -5.48 -2.49
N THR A 517 14.09 -5.12 -2.35
CA THR A 517 15.01 -5.92 -1.55
C THR A 517 14.62 -5.86 -0.08
N TYR A 518 14.85 -6.94 0.63
CA TYR A 518 14.42 -7.10 2.02
C TYR A 518 15.00 -6.03 2.95
N GLY A 519 14.16 -5.58 3.85
CA GLY A 519 14.54 -4.75 4.98
C GLY A 519 15.05 -5.57 6.17
N PRO A 520 15.41 -4.92 7.28
CA PRO A 520 16.04 -5.58 8.43
C PRO A 520 15.13 -6.55 9.19
N LYS A 521 13.82 -6.54 8.89
CA LYS A 521 12.82 -7.40 9.57
C LYS A 521 12.43 -8.64 8.76
N ASN A 522 12.94 -8.80 7.54
CA ASN A 522 12.69 -9.95 6.70
C ASN A 522 13.93 -10.84 6.65
N HIS A 523 13.72 -12.14 6.65
CA HIS A 523 14.80 -13.12 6.64
C HIS A 523 15.01 -13.66 5.23
N GLN A 524 16.27 -13.91 4.92
CA GLN A 524 16.69 -14.59 3.72
C GLN A 524 16.48 -16.10 3.86
N ASP A 525 16.19 -16.78 2.78
CA ASP A 525 16.19 -18.23 2.76
C ASP A 525 17.59 -18.76 3.11
N PRO A 526 17.71 -19.71 4.03
CA PRO A 526 19.01 -20.18 4.50
C PRO A 526 19.85 -20.92 3.44
N ALA A 527 19.26 -21.28 2.30
CA ALA A 527 19.98 -21.92 1.19
C ALA A 527 20.37 -20.93 0.08
N TYR A 528 19.56 -19.91 -0.15
CA TYR A 528 19.77 -18.94 -1.23
C TYR A 528 20.44 -17.65 -0.78
N HIS A 529 20.19 -17.19 0.45
CA HIS A 529 20.66 -15.91 0.95
C HIS A 529 20.29 -14.74 0.02
N GLU A 530 19.12 -14.80 -0.57
CA GLU A 530 18.62 -13.80 -1.51
C GLU A 530 18.24 -12.52 -0.80
N HIS A 531 18.34 -11.40 -1.52
CA HIS A 531 17.88 -10.10 -1.04
C HIS A 531 16.48 -9.78 -1.53
N PHE A 532 15.98 -10.49 -2.52
CA PHE A 532 14.63 -10.43 -3.04
C PHE A 532 14.29 -11.73 -3.76
N ALA A 533 13.00 -12.04 -3.81
CA ALA A 533 12.47 -13.05 -4.70
C ALA A 533 11.07 -12.68 -5.15
N ILE A 534 10.70 -13.11 -6.36
CA ILE A 534 9.39 -12.93 -6.96
C ILE A 534 9.03 -14.16 -7.78
N GLY A 535 7.90 -14.75 -7.46
CA GLY A 535 7.28 -15.83 -8.22
C GLY A 535 6.38 -15.33 -9.35
N ASP A 536 5.82 -16.27 -10.07
CA ASP A 536 4.82 -16.04 -11.11
C ASP A 536 5.27 -15.12 -12.26
N VAL A 537 6.57 -15.00 -12.51
CA VAL A 537 7.08 -14.21 -13.62
C VAL A 537 6.89 -15.00 -14.91
N PRO A 538 6.18 -14.50 -15.94
CA PRO A 538 5.98 -15.18 -17.20
C PRO A 538 7.30 -15.55 -17.89
N LYS A 539 7.30 -16.66 -18.63
CA LYS A 539 8.47 -17.01 -19.47
C LYS A 539 8.80 -15.86 -20.42
N GLY A 540 10.07 -15.54 -20.58
CA GLY A 540 10.50 -14.48 -21.47
C GLY A 540 11.95 -14.05 -21.22
N GLU A 541 12.39 -13.11 -22.01
CA GLU A 541 13.66 -12.41 -21.87
C GLU A 541 13.40 -11.00 -21.36
N TYR A 542 14.06 -10.62 -20.27
CA TYR A 542 13.81 -9.38 -19.56
C TYR A 542 15.09 -8.57 -19.38
N ALA A 543 14.97 -7.25 -19.39
CA ALA A 543 15.98 -6.37 -18.82
C ALA A 543 15.51 -5.97 -17.42
N VAL A 544 16.19 -6.47 -16.41
CA VAL A 544 15.90 -6.15 -14.99
C VAL A 544 16.90 -5.13 -14.51
N GLY A 545 16.43 -4.13 -13.80
CA GLY A 545 17.27 -3.04 -13.33
C GLY A 545 17.01 -2.68 -11.88
N VAL A 546 18.01 -2.07 -11.26
CA VAL A 546 17.98 -1.53 -9.92
C VAL A 546 18.89 -0.30 -9.85
N GLU A 547 18.56 0.64 -8.97
CA GLU A 547 19.45 1.75 -8.67
C GLU A 547 20.33 1.44 -7.46
N ILE A 548 21.65 1.65 -7.61
CA ILE A 548 22.63 1.45 -6.55
C ILE A 548 23.49 2.72 -6.50
N GLU A 549 23.51 3.40 -5.35
CA GLU A 549 24.30 4.62 -5.13
C GLU A 549 24.10 5.69 -6.23
N GLY A 550 22.84 5.87 -6.66
CA GLY A 550 22.48 6.84 -7.70
C GLY A 550 22.82 6.41 -9.13
N LYS A 551 23.24 5.16 -9.35
CA LYS A 551 23.53 4.62 -10.67
C LYS A 551 22.59 3.47 -11.01
N LYS A 552 22.08 3.46 -12.23
CA LYS A 552 21.22 2.40 -12.76
C LYS A 552 22.05 1.22 -13.23
N VAL A 553 21.80 0.06 -12.68
CA VAL A 553 22.48 -1.21 -13.03
C VAL A 553 21.46 -2.15 -13.63
N TYR A 554 21.76 -2.66 -14.83
CA TYR A 554 20.87 -3.57 -15.56
C TYR A 554 21.49 -4.96 -15.73
N ARG A 555 20.62 -5.97 -15.76
CA ARG A 555 20.96 -7.34 -16.14
C ARG A 555 19.88 -7.89 -17.06
N ASN A 556 20.30 -8.55 -18.13
CA ASN A 556 19.38 -9.33 -18.94
C ASN A 556 19.21 -10.72 -18.32
N ILE A 557 17.99 -11.19 -18.25
CA ILE A 557 17.65 -12.51 -17.70
C ILE A 557 16.75 -13.29 -18.66
N ILE A 558 16.75 -14.61 -18.51
CA ILE A 558 15.81 -15.51 -19.18
C ILE A 558 14.98 -16.20 -18.11
N VAL A 559 13.66 -16.01 -18.13
CA VAL A 559 12.73 -16.73 -17.25
C VAL A 559 12.18 -17.96 -17.98
N GLN A 560 12.29 -19.11 -17.34
CA GLN A 560 11.78 -20.38 -17.85
C GLN A 560 10.73 -20.96 -16.89
N PRO A 561 9.65 -21.58 -17.39
CA PRO A 561 8.62 -22.17 -16.56
C PRO A 561 9.18 -23.17 -15.55
N GLY A 562 8.75 -23.04 -14.29
CA GLY A 562 9.16 -23.90 -13.18
C GLY A 562 10.65 -23.82 -12.84
N LYS A 563 11.37 -22.78 -13.25
CA LYS A 563 12.77 -22.58 -12.95
C LYS A 563 13.00 -21.34 -12.11
N LEU A 564 14.05 -21.41 -11.25
CA LEU A 564 14.61 -20.25 -10.59
C LEU A 564 15.62 -19.57 -11.53
N THR A 565 15.41 -18.30 -11.79
CA THR A 565 16.39 -17.42 -12.44
C THR A 565 17.08 -16.61 -11.34
N TRP A 566 18.41 -16.72 -11.27
CA TRP A 566 19.22 -15.98 -10.32
C TRP A 566 19.82 -14.75 -10.96
N VAL A 567 19.76 -13.61 -10.29
CA VAL A 567 20.36 -12.36 -10.76
C VAL A 567 21.11 -11.65 -9.64
N GLU A 568 22.30 -11.15 -9.96
CA GLU A 568 23.13 -10.39 -9.03
C GLU A 568 23.41 -9.00 -9.59
N PHE A 569 23.20 -7.99 -8.77
CA PHE A 569 23.49 -6.60 -9.07
C PHE A 569 24.64 -6.11 -8.19
N ARG A 570 25.65 -5.57 -8.84
CA ARG A 570 26.78 -4.85 -8.22
C ARG A 570 27.04 -3.59 -9.02
N PRO A 571 27.53 -2.52 -8.41
CA PRO A 571 28.07 -1.41 -9.19
C PRO A 571 29.12 -1.92 -10.17
N ASP A 572 29.07 -1.45 -11.41
CA ASP A 572 30.09 -1.82 -12.39
C ASP A 572 31.47 -1.38 -11.87
N ALA A 573 32.44 -2.27 -11.90
CA ALA A 573 33.81 -1.91 -11.60
C ALA A 573 34.30 -0.89 -12.64
N HIS A 574 34.76 0.26 -12.16
CA HIS A 574 35.32 1.32 -13.00
C HIS A 574 36.69 0.92 -13.54
#